data_32d0e48d5fdf6220ae965b2a56e95e1b
#
_entry.id   32d0e48d5fdf6220ae965b2a56e95e1b
#
_cell.length_a   1.000
_cell.length_b   1.000
_cell.length_c   1.000
_cell.angle_alpha   90.00
_cell.angle_beta   90.00
_cell.angle_gamma   90.00
#
_symmetry.space_group_name_H-M   'P 1'
#
loop_
_entity.id
_entity.type
_entity.pdbx_description
1 polymer ?
#
loop_
_entity_poly.entity_id
_entity_poly.type
_entity_poly.pdbx_seq_one_letter_code
_entity_poly.pdbx_strand_id
1 'polypeptide(L)'
;MNDKKRIIFEETLTQAYSYESYRRFLGELLNHVQFKPQIAKEPYNTFSVAIKNYVHIGDYEGGDHQKIALFSVCLKNDKSIENARSMQRTFVKSLLENSNCAGALVAFYTDADLGRWRLSMVRMDYGFTDGKINVELTPAKRYSYLVGEGEPCHTAKERLYPIFAEDHIDPGLDDLEEAFSVEAVTKEFFAQYREKYLSVKEFLEHNTDFVREAASRGFNSEQFAKKLMGQLVFLYFIQKKGWLGVNAFPKTLSERAYKDAFYQPGQKPKELMPHVYRRNEAGEIRLDASALRALSDDDEIALSKIVQGGAWGDGPKDFMRQLFNDCKKRGKNFFDDYLEPLFYEGLNQNRGDEAFFLPLHSRIPFLNGGLFEELEGYDWKNNDFCIPDELFSNADENGRDADGILDVFDRYNFTMVEDEPMEREVAVDPEMLGKVFENLLDVKDRKSKGAFYTPREIVHYMCQESLIR
;
A
#
# COMPACT_ATOMS: atom_id res chain seq x y z
N MET A 1 -24.57 10.02 -19.02
CA MET A 1 -23.36 9.17 -18.97
C MET A 1 -23.80 7.73 -18.91
N ASN A 2 -23.23 6.83 -19.71
CA ASN A 2 -23.74 5.47 -19.84
C ASN A 2 -23.35 4.66 -18.60
N ASP A 3 -24.28 4.43 -17.65
CA ASP A 3 -24.06 3.72 -16.40
C ASP A 3 -23.40 2.34 -16.60
N LYS A 4 -23.62 1.70 -17.73
CA LYS A 4 -22.97 0.42 -18.09
C LYS A 4 -21.46 0.52 -18.22
N LYS A 5 -20.94 1.59 -18.83
CA LYS A 5 -19.49 1.78 -19.00
C LYS A 5 -18.80 1.98 -17.67
N ARG A 6 -19.40 2.79 -16.80
CA ARG A 6 -18.89 3.00 -15.45
C ARG A 6 -18.83 1.71 -14.66
N ILE A 7 -19.86 0.88 -14.74
CA ILE A 7 -19.92 -0.42 -14.07
C ILE A 7 -18.79 -1.34 -14.57
N ILE A 8 -18.61 -1.48 -15.89
CA ILE A 8 -17.54 -2.29 -16.48
C ILE A 8 -16.17 -1.84 -15.99
N PHE A 9 -15.94 -0.54 -15.96
CA PHE A 9 -14.70 0.07 -15.54
C PHE A 9 -14.40 -0.19 -14.06
N GLU A 10 -15.38 0.11 -13.20
CA GLU A 10 -15.25 -0.07 -11.75
C GLU A 10 -15.11 -1.55 -11.37
N GLU A 11 -15.96 -2.42 -11.91
CA GLU A 11 -15.89 -3.85 -11.61
C GLU A 11 -14.57 -4.47 -12.05
N THR A 12 -14.06 -4.12 -13.24
CA THR A 12 -12.80 -4.69 -13.71
C THR A 12 -11.62 -4.37 -12.81
N LEU A 13 -11.54 -3.13 -12.30
CA LEU A 13 -10.40 -2.70 -11.48
C LEU A 13 -10.52 -3.06 -9.99
N THR A 14 -11.74 -3.39 -9.51
CA THR A 14 -11.96 -3.66 -8.08
C THR A 14 -12.22 -5.12 -7.75
N GLN A 15 -12.40 -5.97 -8.76
CA GLN A 15 -12.67 -7.39 -8.58
C GLN A 15 -11.49 -8.27 -8.98
N ALA A 16 -11.59 -9.56 -8.65
CA ALA A 16 -10.65 -10.57 -9.07
C ALA A 16 -10.44 -10.54 -10.59
N TYR A 17 -9.21 -10.85 -11.02
CA TYR A 17 -8.89 -10.91 -12.44
C TYR A 17 -9.80 -11.89 -13.18
N SER A 18 -10.40 -11.41 -14.26
CA SER A 18 -11.15 -12.22 -15.23
C SER A 18 -10.72 -11.83 -16.64
N TYR A 19 -10.38 -12.83 -17.45
CA TYR A 19 -10.00 -12.61 -18.85
C TYR A 19 -11.10 -11.88 -19.62
N GLU A 20 -12.36 -12.29 -19.45
CA GLU A 20 -13.51 -11.71 -20.16
C GLU A 20 -13.77 -10.25 -19.70
N SER A 21 -13.67 -9.99 -18.39
CA SER A 21 -13.81 -8.63 -17.86
C SER A 21 -12.70 -7.72 -18.36
N TYR A 22 -11.46 -8.20 -18.34
CA TYR A 22 -10.30 -7.43 -18.84
C TYR A 22 -10.40 -7.19 -20.36
N ARG A 23 -10.78 -8.19 -21.13
CA ARG A 23 -10.99 -8.05 -22.58
C ARG A 23 -12.09 -7.03 -22.90
N ARG A 24 -13.20 -7.05 -22.14
CA ARG A 24 -14.26 -6.06 -22.26
C ARG A 24 -13.78 -4.66 -21.90
N PHE A 25 -13.05 -4.54 -20.78
CA PHE A 25 -12.44 -3.29 -20.34
C PHE A 25 -11.54 -2.70 -21.43
N LEU A 26 -10.68 -3.49 -22.05
CA LEU A 26 -9.82 -3.04 -23.15
C LEU A 26 -10.64 -2.57 -24.36
N GLY A 27 -11.72 -3.25 -24.69
CA GLY A 27 -12.60 -2.85 -25.79
C GLY A 27 -13.35 -1.54 -25.56
N GLU A 28 -13.62 -1.20 -24.29
CA GLU A 28 -14.28 0.05 -23.91
C GLU A 28 -13.28 1.18 -23.63
N LEU A 29 -12.05 0.86 -23.23
CA LEU A 29 -10.96 1.82 -23.04
C LEU A 29 -10.40 2.30 -24.39
N LEU A 30 -10.23 1.36 -25.31
CA LEU A 30 -9.61 1.55 -26.61
C LEU A 30 -10.63 1.30 -27.71
N ASN A 31 -10.91 2.30 -28.53
CA ASN A 31 -11.75 2.09 -29.70
C ASN A 31 -11.01 1.18 -30.71
N HIS A 32 -11.74 0.48 -31.56
CA HIS A 32 -11.21 -0.26 -32.72
C HIS A 32 -10.15 -1.34 -32.42
N VAL A 33 -10.23 -2.02 -31.25
CA VAL A 33 -9.33 -3.14 -30.90
C VAL A 33 -9.53 -4.30 -31.88
N GLN A 34 -8.46 -4.75 -32.49
CA GLN A 34 -8.40 -5.96 -33.30
C GLN A 34 -8.17 -7.18 -32.42
N PHE A 35 -9.25 -7.71 -31.85
CA PHE A 35 -9.18 -8.88 -30.98
C PHE A 35 -8.77 -10.15 -31.69
N LYS A 36 -7.92 -10.94 -31.02
CA LYS A 36 -7.45 -12.26 -31.45
C LYS A 36 -8.16 -13.39 -30.68
N PRO A 37 -8.15 -14.62 -31.23
CA PRO A 37 -8.63 -15.79 -30.50
C PRO A 37 -7.85 -15.98 -29.20
N GLN A 38 -8.55 -16.44 -28.14
CA GLN A 38 -7.95 -16.77 -26.86
C GLN A 38 -7.12 -18.05 -26.96
N ILE A 39 -5.85 -17.91 -27.28
CA ILE A 39 -4.91 -19.03 -27.39
C ILE A 39 -3.79 -18.80 -26.38
N ALA A 40 -3.74 -19.65 -25.36
CA ALA A 40 -2.65 -19.63 -24.40
C ALA A 40 -1.36 -20.14 -25.05
N LYS A 41 -0.29 -19.40 -24.88
CA LYS A 41 1.04 -19.73 -25.37
C LYS A 41 2.01 -19.91 -24.19
N GLU A 42 2.95 -20.81 -24.35
CA GLU A 42 4.04 -20.97 -23.38
C GLU A 42 5.12 -19.92 -23.59
N PRO A 43 5.73 -19.42 -22.51
CA PRO A 43 6.85 -18.48 -22.61
C PRO A 43 8.12 -19.21 -23.10
N TYR A 44 9.07 -18.45 -23.66
CA TYR A 44 10.41 -18.98 -23.95
C TYR A 44 11.09 -19.47 -22.66
N ASN A 45 12.00 -20.42 -22.78
CA ASN A 45 12.62 -21.16 -21.67
C ASN A 45 13.15 -20.26 -20.52
N THR A 46 13.76 -19.14 -20.82
CA THR A 46 14.26 -18.19 -19.81
C THR A 46 13.16 -17.59 -18.94
N PHE A 47 11.98 -17.38 -19.48
CA PHE A 47 10.86 -16.76 -18.77
C PHE A 47 9.96 -17.79 -18.07
N SER A 48 10.09 -19.06 -18.42
CA SER A 48 9.29 -20.15 -17.84
C SER A 48 9.52 -20.35 -16.33
N VAL A 49 10.54 -19.71 -15.74
CA VAL A 49 10.77 -19.74 -14.29
C VAL A 49 9.67 -18.99 -13.53
N ALA A 50 9.19 -17.87 -14.05
CA ALA A 50 8.20 -17.02 -13.39
C ALA A 50 6.85 -16.96 -14.12
N ILE A 51 6.82 -17.22 -15.44
CA ILE A 51 5.63 -17.11 -16.28
C ILE A 51 5.12 -18.50 -16.60
N LYS A 52 3.82 -18.73 -16.38
CA LYS A 52 3.14 -19.98 -16.69
C LYS A 52 2.70 -20.03 -18.15
N ASN A 53 1.95 -19.04 -18.59
CA ASN A 53 1.50 -18.87 -19.96
C ASN A 53 1.10 -17.40 -20.21
N TYR A 54 0.83 -17.08 -21.48
CA TYR A 54 0.31 -15.77 -21.86
C TYR A 54 -0.67 -15.87 -23.03
N VAL A 55 -1.55 -14.89 -23.12
CA VAL A 55 -2.49 -14.73 -24.23
C VAL A 55 -2.26 -13.39 -24.89
N HIS A 56 -2.12 -13.37 -26.22
CA HIS A 56 -2.16 -12.17 -27.02
C HIS A 56 -3.63 -11.85 -27.34
N ILE A 57 -4.19 -10.89 -26.60
CA ILE A 57 -5.63 -10.56 -26.65
C ILE A 57 -5.99 -9.85 -27.96
N GLY A 58 -5.12 -8.99 -28.47
CA GLY A 58 -5.35 -8.21 -29.66
C GLY A 58 -4.30 -7.15 -29.88
N ASP A 59 -4.48 -6.36 -30.94
CA ASP A 59 -3.67 -5.21 -31.28
C ASP A 59 -4.59 -3.97 -31.41
N TYR A 60 -4.05 -2.83 -31.09
CA TYR A 60 -4.73 -1.54 -31.20
C TYR A 60 -3.79 -0.54 -31.88
N GLU A 61 -4.34 0.32 -32.72
CA GLU A 61 -3.59 1.42 -33.34
C GLU A 61 -4.22 2.73 -32.86
N GLY A 62 -3.44 3.54 -32.13
CA GLY A 62 -3.88 4.82 -31.57
C GLY A 62 -4.04 5.92 -32.63
N GLY A 63 -4.61 7.06 -32.21
CA GLY A 63 -4.73 8.25 -33.06
C GLY A 63 -3.39 8.83 -33.51
N ASP A 64 -2.29 8.48 -32.84
CA ASP A 64 -0.90 8.78 -33.18
C ASP A 64 -0.26 7.78 -34.18
N HIS A 65 -1.06 6.83 -34.70
CA HIS A 65 -0.64 5.74 -35.58
C HIS A 65 0.39 4.78 -34.96
N GLN A 66 0.58 4.80 -33.64
CA GLN A 66 1.41 3.81 -32.97
C GLN A 66 0.60 2.57 -32.60
N LYS A 67 1.22 1.41 -32.77
CA LYS A 67 0.59 0.12 -32.46
C LYS A 67 0.91 -0.30 -31.04
N ILE A 68 -0.11 -0.77 -30.34
CA ILE A 68 -0.08 -1.23 -28.95
C ILE A 68 -0.60 -2.66 -28.91
N ALA A 69 0.22 -3.57 -28.40
CA ALA A 69 -0.16 -4.96 -28.20
C ALA A 69 -0.88 -5.15 -26.84
N LEU A 70 -1.87 -6.01 -26.80
CA LEU A 70 -2.69 -6.29 -25.62
C LEU A 70 -2.45 -7.72 -25.15
N PHE A 71 -2.00 -7.88 -23.90
CA PHE A 71 -1.63 -9.18 -23.35
C PHE A 71 -2.30 -9.46 -22.01
N SER A 72 -2.49 -10.76 -21.74
CA SER A 72 -2.78 -11.32 -20.43
C SER A 72 -1.70 -12.34 -20.10
N VAL A 73 -1.04 -12.20 -18.96
CA VAL A 73 0.12 -13.01 -18.57
C VAL A 73 -0.11 -13.64 -17.21
N CYS A 74 -0.17 -14.99 -17.18
CA CYS A 74 -0.27 -15.76 -15.95
C CYS A 74 1.12 -16.03 -15.38
N LEU A 75 1.34 -15.64 -14.13
CA LEU A 75 2.56 -15.90 -13.38
C LEU A 75 2.45 -17.23 -12.63
N LYS A 76 3.59 -17.86 -12.29
CA LYS A 76 3.60 -19.19 -11.64
C LYS A 76 3.24 -19.19 -10.17
N ASN A 77 3.44 -18.08 -9.47
CA ASN A 77 3.13 -17.94 -8.05
C ASN A 77 2.80 -16.48 -7.70
N ASP A 78 2.13 -16.27 -6.56
CA ASP A 78 1.72 -14.98 -6.03
C ASP A 78 2.89 -14.00 -5.81
N LYS A 79 4.03 -14.49 -5.35
CA LYS A 79 5.24 -13.68 -5.13
C LYS A 79 5.79 -13.06 -6.40
N SER A 80 5.50 -13.65 -7.56
CA SER A 80 5.92 -13.12 -8.86
C SER A 80 5.24 -11.80 -9.23
N ILE A 81 4.08 -11.48 -8.66
CA ILE A 81 3.41 -10.18 -8.87
C ILE A 81 4.26 -9.03 -8.31
N GLU A 82 4.89 -9.23 -7.14
CA GLU A 82 5.67 -8.20 -6.46
C GLU A 82 7.17 -8.27 -6.79
N ASN A 83 7.73 -9.47 -6.91
CA ASN A 83 9.17 -9.69 -6.89
C ASN A 83 9.80 -9.96 -8.28
N ALA A 84 9.01 -10.24 -9.31
CA ALA A 84 9.51 -10.56 -10.65
C ALA A 84 9.31 -9.41 -11.66
N ARG A 85 9.38 -8.17 -11.22
CA ARG A 85 9.05 -6.98 -12.03
C ARG A 85 9.95 -6.86 -13.26
N SER A 86 11.26 -6.93 -13.09
CA SER A 86 12.23 -6.83 -14.18
C SER A 86 12.05 -7.95 -15.19
N MET A 87 11.70 -9.18 -14.73
CA MET A 87 11.40 -10.30 -15.62
C MET A 87 10.10 -10.07 -16.40
N GLN A 88 9.05 -9.55 -15.75
CA GLN A 88 7.79 -9.20 -16.41
C GLN A 88 8.01 -8.18 -17.53
N ARG A 89 8.77 -7.11 -17.26
CA ARG A 89 9.15 -6.10 -18.24
C ARG A 89 9.95 -6.69 -19.41
N THR A 90 11.01 -7.45 -19.09
CA THR A 90 11.88 -8.06 -20.09
C THR A 90 11.13 -9.06 -20.97
N PHE A 91 10.17 -9.79 -20.40
CA PHE A 91 9.31 -10.69 -21.16
C PHE A 91 8.46 -9.93 -22.18
N VAL A 92 7.74 -8.88 -21.74
CA VAL A 92 6.90 -8.07 -22.64
C VAL A 92 7.78 -7.38 -23.69
N LYS A 93 8.94 -6.85 -23.31
CA LYS A 93 9.93 -6.32 -24.27
C LYS A 93 10.25 -7.34 -25.36
N SER A 94 10.52 -8.60 -24.99
CA SER A 94 10.83 -9.65 -25.97
C SER A 94 9.68 -9.97 -26.93
N LEU A 95 8.41 -9.79 -26.47
CA LEU A 95 7.23 -9.93 -27.33
C LEU A 95 7.11 -8.74 -28.30
N LEU A 96 7.40 -7.53 -27.82
CA LEU A 96 7.35 -6.31 -28.63
C LEU A 96 8.46 -6.24 -29.68
N GLU A 97 9.67 -6.70 -29.37
CA GLU A 97 10.80 -6.78 -30.31
C GLU A 97 10.48 -7.62 -31.54
N ASN A 98 9.62 -8.62 -31.40
CA ASN A 98 9.14 -9.49 -32.49
C ASN A 98 7.84 -9.02 -33.15
N SER A 99 7.34 -7.85 -32.74
CA SER A 99 6.13 -7.24 -33.26
C SER A 99 6.44 -5.80 -33.73
N ASN A 100 5.58 -5.24 -34.57
CA ASN A 100 5.70 -3.83 -34.96
C ASN A 100 4.90 -2.94 -34.01
N CYS A 101 4.99 -3.18 -32.69
CA CYS A 101 4.26 -2.44 -31.66
C CYS A 101 5.22 -1.58 -30.83
N ALA A 102 4.85 -0.32 -30.59
CA ALA A 102 5.63 0.62 -29.80
C ALA A 102 5.41 0.45 -28.28
N GLY A 103 4.34 -0.22 -27.88
CA GLY A 103 4.02 -0.49 -26.48
C GLY A 103 3.04 -1.63 -26.29
N ALA A 104 2.75 -1.93 -25.02
CA ALA A 104 1.76 -2.93 -24.65
C ALA A 104 0.98 -2.53 -23.40
N LEU A 105 -0.31 -2.91 -23.35
CA LEU A 105 -1.09 -2.99 -22.12
C LEU A 105 -1.19 -4.46 -21.69
N VAL A 106 -0.89 -4.74 -20.43
CA VAL A 106 -0.70 -6.10 -19.94
C VAL A 106 -1.37 -6.28 -18.59
N ALA A 107 -2.20 -7.31 -18.45
CA ALA A 107 -2.63 -7.81 -17.15
C ALA A 107 -1.70 -8.94 -16.70
N PHE A 108 -1.05 -8.78 -15.54
CA PHE A 108 -0.31 -9.82 -14.86
C PHE A 108 -1.11 -10.34 -13.69
N TYR A 109 -1.30 -11.64 -13.59
CA TYR A 109 -2.09 -12.31 -12.55
C TYR A 109 -1.49 -13.68 -12.20
N THR A 110 -1.98 -14.29 -11.12
CA THR A 110 -1.63 -15.68 -10.75
C THR A 110 -2.89 -16.52 -10.58
N ASP A 111 -2.82 -17.82 -10.88
CA ASP A 111 -3.93 -18.74 -10.61
C ASP A 111 -4.12 -19.01 -9.11
N ALA A 112 -3.08 -18.76 -8.30
CA ALA A 112 -3.12 -18.97 -6.85
C ALA A 112 -3.92 -17.87 -6.13
N ASP A 113 -3.91 -16.65 -6.68
CA ASP A 113 -4.64 -15.50 -6.15
C ASP A 113 -5.09 -14.61 -7.32
N LEU A 114 -6.30 -14.78 -7.75
CA LEU A 114 -6.93 -13.95 -8.78
C LEU A 114 -7.40 -12.60 -8.23
N GLY A 115 -7.56 -12.49 -6.91
CA GLY A 115 -8.04 -11.27 -6.25
C GLY A 115 -7.11 -10.08 -6.47
N ARG A 116 -5.81 -10.32 -6.65
CA ARG A 116 -4.80 -9.28 -6.85
C ARG A 116 -4.09 -9.45 -8.19
N TRP A 117 -4.07 -8.39 -8.98
CA TRP A 117 -3.42 -8.40 -10.28
C TRP A 117 -2.84 -7.04 -10.65
N ARG A 118 -2.00 -6.98 -11.68
CA ARG A 118 -1.38 -5.73 -12.13
C ARG A 118 -1.83 -5.37 -13.52
N LEU A 119 -2.36 -4.16 -13.68
CA LEU A 119 -2.51 -3.52 -14.96
C LEU A 119 -1.22 -2.74 -15.27
N SER A 120 -0.54 -3.13 -16.31
CA SER A 120 0.77 -2.56 -16.67
C SER A 120 0.77 -2.01 -18.09
N MET A 121 1.45 -0.88 -18.25
CA MET A 121 1.84 -0.34 -19.54
C MET A 121 3.34 -0.52 -19.73
N VAL A 122 3.75 -1.03 -20.88
CA VAL A 122 5.15 -1.17 -21.26
C VAL A 122 5.36 -0.39 -22.55
N ARG A 123 6.31 0.57 -22.54
CA ARG A 123 6.66 1.37 -23.69
C ARG A 123 8.08 1.06 -24.15
N MET A 124 8.26 0.97 -25.46
CA MET A 124 9.58 0.86 -26.10
C MET A 124 10.03 2.25 -26.52
N ASP A 125 11.13 2.76 -25.94
CA ASP A 125 11.73 4.01 -26.38
C ASP A 125 12.75 3.70 -27.50
N TYR A 126 12.58 4.30 -28.66
CA TYR A 126 13.52 4.23 -29.76
C TYR A 126 14.39 5.50 -29.74
N GLY A 127 15.64 5.39 -29.31
CA GLY A 127 16.59 6.50 -29.35
C GLY A 127 17.11 6.75 -30.77
N PHE A 128 16.98 7.99 -31.25
CA PHE A 128 17.67 8.45 -32.45
C PHE A 128 18.98 9.11 -32.03
N THR A 129 20.11 8.53 -32.39
CA THR A 129 21.42 9.16 -32.26
C THR A 129 22.06 9.24 -33.64
N ASP A 130 22.49 10.45 -34.07
CA ASP A 130 23.24 10.75 -35.28
C ASP A 130 22.65 10.26 -36.64
N GLY A 131 21.33 10.41 -36.82
CA GLY A 131 20.69 10.14 -38.12
C GLY A 131 20.72 8.68 -38.56
N LYS A 132 21.12 7.77 -37.67
CA LYS A 132 20.97 6.32 -37.83
C LYS A 132 20.03 5.83 -36.72
N ILE A 133 19.10 4.96 -37.09
CA ILE A 133 18.37 4.15 -36.12
C ILE A 133 19.42 3.27 -35.46
N ASN A 134 19.96 3.73 -34.34
CA ASN A 134 20.73 2.86 -33.48
C ASN A 134 19.75 1.96 -32.80
N VAL A 135 19.79 0.68 -33.16
CA VAL A 135 19.06 -0.42 -32.51
C VAL A 135 19.70 -0.77 -31.14
N GLU A 136 20.34 0.16 -30.48
CA GLU A 136 20.51 0.13 -29.03
C GLU A 136 19.17 0.56 -28.47
N LEU A 137 18.30 -0.44 -28.40
CA LEU A 137 17.03 -0.39 -27.71
C LEU A 137 17.23 0.23 -26.34
N THR A 138 16.78 1.46 -26.15
CA THR A 138 16.58 1.99 -24.82
C THR A 138 15.77 0.98 -24.03
N PRO A 139 16.13 0.70 -22.78
CA PRO A 139 15.43 -0.31 -22.02
C PRO A 139 13.93 0.06 -21.93
N ALA A 140 13.06 -0.90 -22.21
CA ALA A 140 11.60 -0.69 -22.12
C ALA A 140 11.24 -0.14 -20.76
N LYS A 141 10.42 0.91 -20.70
CA LYS A 141 9.84 1.44 -19.44
C LYS A 141 8.56 0.75 -19.15
N ARG A 142 8.34 0.43 -17.89
CA ARG A 142 7.10 -0.18 -17.40
C ARG A 142 6.51 0.64 -16.26
N TYR A 143 5.24 0.93 -16.38
CA TYR A 143 4.40 1.54 -15.36
C TYR A 143 3.30 0.57 -14.97
N SER A 144 2.91 0.51 -13.71
CA SER A 144 1.88 -0.44 -13.29
C SER A 144 1.03 0.04 -12.14
N TYR A 145 -0.27 -0.29 -12.20
CA TYR A 145 -1.21 -0.25 -11.10
C TYR A 145 -1.36 -1.64 -10.49
N LEU A 146 -1.34 -1.73 -9.16
CA LEU A 146 -1.84 -2.90 -8.45
C LEU A 146 -3.34 -2.69 -8.24
N VAL A 147 -4.15 -3.63 -8.69
CA VAL A 147 -5.61 -3.55 -8.72
C VAL A 147 -6.24 -4.86 -8.29
N GLY A 148 -7.56 -4.86 -8.06
CA GLY A 148 -8.33 -6.03 -7.68
C GLY A 148 -8.98 -5.91 -6.31
N GLU A 149 -9.34 -7.05 -5.72
CA GLU A 149 -10.07 -7.13 -4.46
C GLU A 149 -9.24 -6.55 -3.29
N GLY A 150 -9.82 -5.58 -2.58
CA GLY A 150 -9.18 -4.96 -1.41
C GLY A 150 -8.00 -4.03 -1.72
N GLU A 151 -7.67 -3.81 -3.01
CA GLU A 151 -6.64 -2.84 -3.38
C GLU A 151 -7.25 -1.46 -3.66
N PRO A 152 -6.58 -0.36 -3.25
CA PRO A 152 -7.03 1.00 -3.55
C PRO A 152 -6.94 1.27 -5.07
N CYS A 153 -8.08 1.24 -5.75
CA CYS A 153 -8.13 1.45 -7.20
C CYS A 153 -8.48 2.89 -7.61
N HIS A 154 -8.59 3.81 -6.63
CA HIS A 154 -9.00 5.19 -6.89
C HIS A 154 -8.10 5.87 -7.92
N THR A 155 -6.79 5.81 -7.74
CA THR A 155 -5.82 6.43 -8.66
C THR A 155 -5.94 5.89 -10.09
N ALA A 156 -6.06 4.57 -10.25
CA ALA A 156 -6.25 3.95 -11.56
C ALA A 156 -7.56 4.43 -12.21
N LYS A 157 -8.62 4.57 -11.40
CA LYS A 157 -9.92 5.07 -11.86
C LYS A 157 -9.85 6.52 -12.33
N GLU A 158 -9.32 7.41 -11.51
CA GLU A 158 -9.21 8.84 -11.82
C GLU A 158 -8.38 9.09 -13.10
N ARG A 159 -7.32 8.31 -13.29
CA ARG A 159 -6.41 8.50 -14.41
C ARG A 159 -6.88 7.87 -15.73
N LEU A 160 -7.49 6.70 -15.67
CA LEU A 160 -7.96 6.00 -16.87
C LEU A 160 -9.39 6.39 -17.25
N TYR A 161 -10.19 6.83 -16.28
CA TYR A 161 -11.60 7.15 -16.54
C TYR A 161 -11.83 8.27 -17.57
N PRO A 162 -11.05 9.35 -17.63
CA PRO A 162 -11.20 10.36 -18.69
C PRO A 162 -11.06 9.77 -20.09
N ILE A 163 -10.08 8.89 -20.30
CA ILE A 163 -9.89 8.19 -21.58
C ILE A 163 -11.10 7.30 -21.88
N PHE A 164 -11.54 6.54 -20.88
CA PHE A 164 -12.65 5.60 -20.99
C PHE A 164 -14.00 6.28 -21.24
N ALA A 165 -14.21 7.49 -20.70
CA ALA A 165 -15.46 8.25 -20.83
C ALA A 165 -15.63 8.93 -22.19
N GLU A 166 -14.54 9.20 -22.89
CA GLU A 166 -14.54 9.90 -24.16
C GLU A 166 -14.58 8.93 -25.34
N ASP A 167 -15.79 8.52 -25.75
CA ASP A 167 -16.06 7.52 -26.80
C ASP A 167 -15.47 7.81 -28.18
N HIS A 168 -14.96 9.01 -28.42
CA HIS A 168 -14.55 9.45 -29.75
C HIS A 168 -13.04 9.66 -29.89
N ILE A 169 -12.29 9.44 -28.81
CA ILE A 169 -10.84 9.56 -28.80
C ILE A 169 -10.25 8.17 -28.99
N ASP A 170 -9.36 8.04 -29.96
CA ASP A 170 -8.45 6.89 -30.07
C ASP A 170 -7.16 7.25 -29.32
N PRO A 171 -7.02 6.91 -28.01
CA PRO A 171 -5.89 7.34 -27.21
C PRO A 171 -4.58 6.85 -27.81
N GLY A 172 -3.63 7.78 -27.96
CA GLY A 172 -2.28 7.45 -28.39
C GLY A 172 -1.44 6.83 -27.29
N LEU A 173 -0.21 6.46 -27.63
CA LEU A 173 0.72 5.89 -26.68
C LEU A 173 1.07 6.88 -25.56
N ASP A 174 1.19 8.17 -25.89
CA ASP A 174 1.49 9.24 -24.93
C ASP A 174 0.32 9.50 -23.97
N ASP A 175 -0.92 9.45 -24.45
CA ASP A 175 -2.11 9.61 -23.60
C ASP A 175 -2.21 8.47 -22.57
N LEU A 176 -1.91 7.24 -23.01
CA LEU A 176 -1.88 6.10 -22.10
C LEU A 176 -0.70 6.20 -21.11
N GLU A 177 0.48 6.66 -21.53
CA GLU A 177 1.61 6.86 -20.61
C GLU A 177 1.29 7.93 -19.55
N GLU A 178 0.64 9.03 -19.94
CA GLU A 178 0.20 10.08 -18.99
C GLU A 178 -0.79 9.53 -17.97
N ALA A 179 -1.69 8.63 -18.38
CA ALA A 179 -2.61 7.96 -17.46
C ALA A 179 -1.89 7.09 -16.41
N PHE A 180 -0.67 6.64 -16.70
CA PHE A 180 0.19 5.92 -15.75
C PHE A 180 1.27 6.81 -15.10
N SER A 181 1.13 8.13 -15.15
CA SER A 181 2.12 9.07 -14.61
C SER A 181 2.17 9.05 -13.09
N VAL A 182 3.29 8.63 -12.53
CA VAL A 182 3.58 8.65 -11.09
C VAL A 182 3.65 10.09 -10.56
N GLU A 183 4.20 11.01 -11.37
CA GLU A 183 4.35 12.41 -10.96
C GLU A 183 3.02 13.11 -10.73
N ALA A 184 2.02 12.79 -11.54
CA ALA A 184 0.69 13.36 -11.40
C ALA A 184 0.02 12.89 -10.10
N VAL A 185 0.13 11.60 -9.76
CA VAL A 185 -0.35 11.02 -8.50
C VAL A 185 0.36 11.65 -7.30
N THR A 186 1.67 11.83 -7.41
CA THR A 186 2.47 12.49 -6.37
C THR A 186 1.97 13.90 -6.08
N LYS A 187 1.74 14.70 -7.12
CA LYS A 187 1.25 16.07 -6.97
C LYS A 187 -0.13 16.13 -6.34
N GLU A 188 -1.02 15.22 -6.76
CA GLU A 188 -2.38 15.15 -6.25
C GLU A 188 -2.41 14.73 -4.78
N PHE A 189 -1.74 13.63 -4.43
CA PHE A 189 -1.60 13.19 -3.04
C PHE A 189 -1.03 14.31 -2.16
N PHE A 190 0.01 14.99 -2.64
CA PHE A 190 0.63 16.09 -1.89
C PHE A 190 -0.32 17.26 -1.66
N ALA A 191 -1.14 17.62 -2.65
CA ALA A 191 -2.12 18.70 -2.50
C ALA A 191 -3.16 18.36 -1.43
N GLN A 192 -3.72 17.12 -1.45
CA GLN A 192 -4.68 16.64 -0.47
C GLN A 192 -4.05 16.49 0.92
N TYR A 193 -2.85 15.94 1.01
CA TYR A 193 -2.10 15.83 2.26
C TYR A 193 -1.88 17.20 2.91
N ARG A 194 -1.48 18.21 2.13
CA ARG A 194 -1.28 19.58 2.61
C ARG A 194 -2.57 20.20 3.11
N GLU A 195 -3.68 19.97 2.43
CA GLU A 195 -4.99 20.44 2.86
C GLU A 195 -5.34 19.87 4.25
N LYS A 196 -5.20 18.55 4.45
CA LYS A 196 -5.48 17.91 5.74
C LYS A 196 -4.52 18.36 6.85
N TYR A 197 -3.25 18.56 6.52
CA TYR A 197 -2.30 19.18 7.44
C TYR A 197 -2.78 20.58 7.92
N LEU A 198 -3.27 21.41 7.01
CA LEU A 198 -3.77 22.75 7.35
C LEU A 198 -5.02 22.67 8.23
N SER A 199 -5.94 21.73 7.94
CA SER A 199 -7.14 21.53 8.77
C SER A 199 -6.81 21.10 10.20
N VAL A 200 -5.86 20.18 10.37
CA VAL A 200 -5.35 19.80 11.71
C VAL A 200 -4.71 21.00 12.42
N LYS A 201 -3.84 21.72 11.73
CA LYS A 201 -3.16 22.90 12.29
C LYS A 201 -4.17 23.96 12.74
N GLU A 202 -5.16 24.28 11.92
CA GLU A 202 -6.22 25.24 12.23
C GLU A 202 -7.02 24.82 13.47
N PHE A 203 -7.41 23.56 13.57
CA PHE A 203 -8.08 23.02 14.76
C PHE A 203 -7.21 23.23 16.02
N LEU A 204 -5.94 22.85 15.97
CA LEU A 204 -5.02 22.97 17.11
C LEU A 204 -4.81 24.43 17.55
N GLU A 205 -4.78 25.39 16.62
CA GLU A 205 -4.64 26.82 16.92
C GLU A 205 -5.84 27.38 17.71
N HIS A 206 -7.02 26.77 17.57
CA HIS A 206 -8.23 27.17 18.27
C HIS A 206 -8.58 26.29 19.49
N ASN A 207 -7.82 25.21 19.69
CA ASN A 207 -8.03 24.31 20.84
C ASN A 207 -7.31 24.85 22.08
N THR A 208 -8.08 25.21 23.11
CA THR A 208 -7.54 25.86 24.31
C THR A 208 -6.61 24.97 25.14
N ASP A 209 -6.89 23.67 25.19
CA ASP A 209 -6.09 22.71 25.96
C ASP A 209 -4.77 22.46 25.26
N PHE A 210 -4.79 22.31 23.92
CA PHE A 210 -3.58 22.25 23.11
C PHE A 210 -2.71 23.52 23.26
N VAL A 211 -3.31 24.71 23.09
CA VAL A 211 -2.56 25.98 23.17
C VAL A 211 -1.89 26.15 24.52
N ARG A 212 -2.57 25.77 25.61
CA ARG A 212 -2.02 25.82 26.97
C ARG A 212 -0.83 24.87 27.13
N GLU A 213 -0.98 23.60 26.72
CA GLU A 213 0.07 22.60 26.83
C GLU A 213 1.27 22.95 25.93
N ALA A 214 1.03 23.32 24.68
CA ALA A 214 2.05 23.73 23.73
C ALA A 214 2.89 24.93 24.24
N ALA A 215 2.23 25.94 24.83
CA ALA A 215 2.91 27.07 25.43
C ALA A 215 3.77 26.66 26.66
N SER A 216 3.29 25.69 27.46
CA SER A 216 4.01 25.22 28.66
C SER A 216 5.28 24.43 28.29
N ARG A 217 5.26 23.69 27.16
CA ARG A 217 6.35 22.80 26.72
C ARG A 217 7.25 23.40 25.63
N GLY A 218 6.84 24.51 25.01
CA GLY A 218 7.66 25.22 24.03
C GLY A 218 7.57 24.68 22.61
N PHE A 219 6.46 24.04 22.24
CA PHE A 219 6.15 23.65 20.88
C PHE A 219 4.93 24.42 20.32
N ASN A 220 4.57 24.21 19.07
CA ASN A 220 3.47 24.91 18.42
C ASN A 220 2.62 23.97 17.53
N SER A 221 1.47 24.49 17.05
CA SER A 221 0.52 23.77 16.18
C SER A 221 1.16 23.26 14.91
N GLU A 222 2.07 24.02 14.32
CA GLU A 222 2.76 23.62 13.09
C GLU A 222 3.65 22.39 13.31
N GLN A 223 4.45 22.38 14.37
CA GLN A 223 5.32 21.26 14.73
C GLN A 223 4.50 19.99 15.03
N PHE A 224 3.42 20.14 15.82
CA PHE A 224 2.55 19.03 16.20
C PHE A 224 1.80 18.45 15.01
N ALA A 225 1.16 19.30 14.19
CA ALA A 225 0.45 18.85 12.99
C ALA A 225 1.38 18.15 11.98
N LYS A 226 2.61 18.67 11.77
CA LYS A 226 3.62 18.02 10.93
C LYS A 226 3.99 16.65 11.46
N LYS A 227 4.20 16.53 12.77
CA LYS A 227 4.54 15.26 13.41
C LYS A 227 3.41 14.26 13.29
N LEU A 228 2.17 14.64 13.64
CA LEU A 228 0.99 13.79 13.54
C LEU A 228 0.77 13.29 12.10
N MET A 229 0.79 14.18 11.13
CA MET A 229 0.61 13.81 9.73
C MET A 229 1.74 12.89 9.22
N GLY A 230 2.98 13.15 9.68
CA GLY A 230 4.12 12.28 9.38
C GLY A 230 4.00 10.89 10.02
N GLN A 231 3.54 10.81 11.24
CA GLN A 231 3.26 9.55 11.94
C GLN A 231 2.19 8.74 11.18
N LEU A 232 1.07 9.38 10.83
CA LEU A 232 -0.03 8.71 10.12
C LEU A 232 0.41 8.15 8.75
N VAL A 233 1.07 8.96 7.91
CA VAL A 233 1.51 8.49 6.60
C VAL A 233 2.56 7.38 6.72
N PHE A 234 3.44 7.44 7.71
CA PHE A 234 4.40 6.37 7.98
C PHE A 234 3.69 5.06 8.36
N LEU A 235 2.62 5.12 9.17
CA LEU A 235 1.83 3.94 9.52
C LEU A 235 1.18 3.30 8.29
N TYR A 236 0.79 4.09 7.28
CA TYR A 236 0.28 3.55 6.02
C TYR A 236 1.32 2.73 5.26
N PHE A 237 2.60 3.11 5.31
CA PHE A 237 3.66 2.26 4.78
C PHE A 237 3.86 0.99 5.59
N ILE A 238 3.85 1.08 6.93
CA ILE A 238 4.06 -0.07 7.81
C ILE A 238 2.88 -1.06 7.73
N GLN A 239 1.64 -0.58 7.67
CA GLN A 239 0.49 -1.47 7.47
C GLN A 239 0.54 -2.18 6.11
N LYS A 240 1.02 -1.53 5.04
CA LYS A 240 1.22 -2.18 3.74
C LYS A 240 2.20 -3.35 3.81
N LYS A 241 3.20 -3.27 4.70
CA LYS A 241 4.08 -4.40 5.05
C LYS A 241 3.37 -5.50 5.84
N GLY A 242 2.19 -5.22 6.42
CA GLY A 242 1.51 -6.13 7.33
C GLY A 242 2.22 -6.28 8.68
N TRP A 243 2.83 -5.22 9.15
CA TRP A 243 3.55 -5.22 10.43
C TRP A 243 2.71 -4.66 11.59
N LEU A 244 1.57 -4.05 11.31
CA LEU A 244 0.64 -3.54 12.33
C LEU A 244 -0.50 -4.52 12.54
N GLY A 245 -0.91 -4.70 13.80
CA GLY A 245 -2.07 -5.51 14.15
C GLY A 245 -1.88 -7.01 13.84
N VAL A 246 -0.64 -7.50 13.85
CA VAL A 246 -0.38 -8.93 13.66
C VAL A 246 -1.02 -9.71 14.79
N ASN A 247 -1.73 -10.78 14.44
CA ASN A 247 -2.45 -11.59 15.40
C ASN A 247 -1.50 -12.20 16.44
N ALA A 248 -1.71 -11.89 17.71
CA ALA A 248 -0.90 -12.45 18.80
C ALA A 248 -1.29 -13.91 19.11
N PHE A 249 -2.54 -14.29 18.84
CA PHE A 249 -3.07 -15.61 19.17
C PHE A 249 -3.61 -16.29 17.91
N PRO A 250 -2.86 -17.22 17.29
CA PRO A 250 -3.28 -17.93 16.09
C PRO A 250 -4.63 -18.64 16.30
N LYS A 251 -5.46 -18.67 15.27
CA LYS A 251 -6.76 -19.36 15.33
C LYS A 251 -6.62 -20.87 15.56
N THR A 252 -5.50 -21.45 15.12
CA THR A 252 -5.18 -22.88 15.28
C THR A 252 -3.73 -23.05 15.68
N LEU A 253 -3.44 -24.06 16.50
CA LEU A 253 -2.09 -24.49 16.82
C LEU A 253 -1.82 -25.89 16.28
N SER A 254 -0.61 -26.12 15.81
CA SER A 254 -0.15 -27.48 15.55
C SER A 254 0.02 -28.24 16.89
N GLU A 255 -0.04 -29.56 16.84
CA GLU A 255 0.20 -30.41 18.03
C GLU A 255 1.53 -30.11 18.72
N ARG A 256 2.56 -29.84 17.91
CA ARG A 256 3.89 -29.47 18.40
C ARG A 256 3.85 -28.12 19.09
N ALA A 257 3.32 -27.10 18.45
CA ALA A 257 3.24 -25.73 19.02
C ALA A 257 2.44 -25.71 20.33
N TYR A 258 1.34 -26.47 20.39
CA TYR A 258 0.55 -26.61 21.60
C TYR A 258 1.33 -27.28 22.73
N LYS A 259 2.08 -28.37 22.45
CA LYS A 259 2.94 -29.04 23.46
C LYS A 259 4.07 -28.14 23.92
N ASP A 260 4.74 -27.46 23.00
CA ASP A 260 5.82 -26.52 23.28
C ASP A 260 5.36 -25.35 24.16
N ALA A 261 4.13 -24.84 23.93
CA ALA A 261 3.58 -23.76 24.73
C ALA A 261 3.10 -24.18 26.13
N PHE A 262 2.43 -25.33 26.26
CA PHE A 262 1.70 -25.68 27.50
C PHE A 262 2.24 -26.89 28.24
N TYR A 263 3.08 -27.72 27.64
CA TYR A 263 3.56 -29.00 28.23
C TYR A 263 5.08 -29.14 28.16
N GLN A 264 5.80 -28.20 28.76
CA GLN A 264 7.26 -28.34 28.86
C GLN A 264 7.63 -29.39 29.90
N PRO A 265 8.66 -30.24 29.64
CA PRO A 265 9.12 -31.24 30.60
C PRO A 265 9.49 -30.59 31.93
N GLY A 266 8.86 -31.05 33.02
CA GLY A 266 9.12 -30.59 34.39
C GLY A 266 8.30 -29.37 34.85
N GLN A 267 7.45 -28.80 34.01
CA GLN A 267 6.51 -27.74 34.42
C GLN A 267 5.07 -28.26 34.43
N LYS A 268 4.35 -27.98 35.54
CA LYS A 268 2.89 -28.14 35.53
C LYS A 268 2.28 -27.03 34.64
N PRO A 269 1.37 -27.36 33.69
CA PRO A 269 0.67 -26.32 32.92
C PRO A 269 -0.02 -25.37 33.90
N LYS A 270 0.10 -24.06 33.69
CA LYS A 270 -0.65 -23.10 34.47
C LYS A 270 -2.14 -23.38 34.24
N GLU A 271 -2.91 -23.58 35.30
CA GLU A 271 -4.25 -24.19 35.29
C GLU A 271 -5.27 -23.55 34.33
N LEU A 272 -5.09 -22.29 33.96
CA LEU A 272 -6.04 -21.53 33.10
C LEU A 272 -5.65 -21.45 31.62
N MET A 273 -4.37 -21.46 31.30
CA MET A 273 -3.90 -21.20 29.93
C MET A 273 -4.18 -22.31 28.90
N PRO A 274 -4.13 -23.62 29.23
CA PRO A 274 -4.49 -24.66 28.27
C PRO A 274 -5.94 -24.61 27.80
N HIS A 275 -6.85 -23.96 28.57
CA HIS A 275 -8.26 -23.88 28.22
C HIS A 275 -8.57 -22.87 27.12
N VAL A 276 -7.63 -21.96 26.82
CA VAL A 276 -7.78 -20.97 25.73
C VAL A 276 -7.67 -21.67 24.37
N TYR A 277 -6.96 -22.81 24.29
CA TYR A 277 -6.89 -23.61 23.08
C TYR A 277 -7.51 -24.98 23.35
N ARG A 278 -8.57 -25.31 22.60
CA ARG A 278 -9.32 -26.56 22.78
C ARG A 278 -9.30 -27.43 21.54
N ARG A 279 -9.30 -28.76 21.73
CA ARG A 279 -9.51 -29.69 20.64
C ARG A 279 -10.99 -29.68 20.24
N ASN A 280 -11.22 -29.50 18.93
CA ASN A 280 -12.53 -29.72 18.35
C ASN A 280 -12.77 -31.22 18.05
N GLU A 281 -13.96 -31.55 17.60
CA GLU A 281 -14.34 -32.94 17.24
C GLU A 281 -13.47 -33.53 16.10
N ALA A 282 -12.91 -32.69 15.25
CA ALA A 282 -11.99 -33.08 14.16
C ALA A 282 -10.53 -33.28 14.65
N GLY A 283 -10.27 -33.06 15.95
CA GLY A 283 -8.94 -33.19 16.53
C GLY A 283 -8.03 -31.98 16.37
N GLU A 284 -8.51 -30.89 15.76
CA GLU A 284 -7.74 -29.64 15.58
C GLU A 284 -7.72 -28.84 16.89
N ILE A 285 -6.60 -28.25 17.21
CA ILE A 285 -6.44 -27.36 18.38
C ILE A 285 -6.78 -25.95 17.94
N ARG A 286 -7.91 -25.46 18.43
CA ARG A 286 -8.45 -24.12 18.06
C ARG A 286 -8.53 -23.19 19.25
N LEU A 287 -8.32 -21.90 18.98
CA LEU A 287 -8.52 -20.81 19.92
C LEU A 287 -10.00 -20.70 20.30
N ASP A 288 -10.26 -20.73 21.59
CA ASP A 288 -11.56 -20.39 22.18
C ASP A 288 -11.59 -18.88 22.49
N ALA A 289 -12.23 -18.11 21.61
CA ALA A 289 -12.30 -16.67 21.75
C ALA A 289 -13.04 -16.20 23.03
N SER A 290 -13.90 -17.03 23.59
CA SER A 290 -14.59 -16.73 24.85
C SER A 290 -13.67 -16.91 26.05
N ALA A 291 -12.86 -17.99 26.03
CA ALA A 291 -11.86 -18.24 27.06
C ALA A 291 -10.74 -17.18 27.01
N LEU A 292 -10.31 -16.75 25.82
CA LEU A 292 -9.33 -15.67 25.68
C LEU A 292 -9.85 -14.35 26.28
N ARG A 293 -11.07 -13.96 25.99
CA ARG A 293 -11.69 -12.74 26.55
C ARG A 293 -11.94 -12.77 28.06
N ALA A 294 -11.92 -13.95 28.65
CA ALA A 294 -12.08 -14.14 30.11
C ALA A 294 -10.75 -14.09 30.87
N LEU A 295 -9.61 -14.00 30.17
CA LEU A 295 -8.32 -13.84 30.81
C LEU A 295 -8.20 -12.48 31.49
N SER A 296 -7.41 -12.41 32.56
CA SER A 296 -6.91 -11.14 33.06
C SER A 296 -5.83 -10.60 32.13
N ASP A 297 -5.56 -9.30 32.18
CA ASP A 297 -4.51 -8.63 31.41
C ASP A 297 -3.14 -9.31 31.60
N ASP A 298 -2.80 -9.64 32.85
CA ASP A 298 -1.55 -10.34 33.20
C ASP A 298 -1.47 -11.74 32.58
N ASP A 299 -2.60 -12.47 32.54
CA ASP A 299 -2.65 -13.80 31.93
C ASP A 299 -2.58 -13.72 30.41
N GLU A 300 -3.17 -12.71 29.79
CA GLU A 300 -3.08 -12.49 28.35
C GLU A 300 -1.66 -12.13 27.93
N ILE A 301 -0.99 -11.23 28.67
CA ILE A 301 0.44 -10.92 28.47
C ILE A 301 1.30 -12.18 28.66
N ALA A 302 1.01 -13.00 29.68
CA ALA A 302 1.75 -14.24 29.92
C ALA A 302 1.52 -15.26 28.80
N LEU A 303 0.29 -15.35 28.27
CA LEU A 303 -0.06 -16.23 27.14
C LEU A 303 0.68 -15.80 25.87
N SER A 304 0.76 -14.49 25.58
CA SER A 304 1.46 -13.98 24.40
C SER A 304 2.95 -14.33 24.37
N LYS A 305 3.57 -14.58 25.53
CA LYS A 305 4.99 -14.96 25.64
C LYS A 305 5.24 -16.45 25.39
N ILE A 306 4.22 -17.28 25.46
CA ILE A 306 4.36 -18.75 25.32
C ILE A 306 3.75 -19.28 24.02
N VAL A 307 2.82 -18.54 23.42
CA VAL A 307 2.20 -18.88 22.13
C VAL A 307 2.85 -18.03 21.04
N GLN A 308 3.42 -18.68 20.05
CA GLN A 308 4.00 -17.97 18.90
C GLN A 308 2.88 -17.32 18.09
N GLY A 309 2.85 -16.00 18.05
CA GLY A 309 1.92 -15.22 17.22
C GLY A 309 2.13 -15.36 15.72
N GLY A 310 1.32 -14.71 14.93
CA GLY A 310 1.45 -14.63 13.48
C GLY A 310 2.79 -14.04 13.02
N ALA A 311 3.20 -14.32 11.80
CA ALA A 311 4.44 -13.79 11.25
C ALA A 311 4.32 -12.27 10.95
N TRP A 312 5.43 -11.55 11.06
CA TRP A 312 5.49 -10.19 10.54
C TRP A 312 5.25 -10.22 9.02
N GLY A 313 4.27 -9.44 8.58
CA GLY A 313 3.74 -9.47 7.21
C GLY A 313 2.30 -9.95 7.10
N ASP A 314 1.79 -10.67 8.13
CA ASP A 314 0.42 -11.21 8.15
C ASP A 314 -0.62 -10.23 8.72
N GLY A 315 -0.20 -9.05 9.19
CA GLY A 315 -1.11 -8.02 9.68
C GLY A 315 -2.02 -7.46 8.59
N PRO A 316 -3.18 -6.93 8.98
CA PRO A 316 -4.14 -6.35 8.04
C PRO A 316 -3.54 -5.17 7.28
N LYS A 317 -3.82 -5.09 5.98
CA LYS A 317 -3.32 -4.02 5.11
C LYS A 317 -4.11 -2.72 5.25
N ASP A 318 -5.23 -2.76 5.93
CA ASP A 318 -6.16 -1.67 6.27
C ASP A 318 -6.25 -1.44 7.79
N PHE A 319 -5.18 -1.73 8.54
CA PHE A 319 -5.12 -1.65 10.00
C PHE A 319 -5.66 -0.32 10.55
N MET A 320 -5.26 0.81 9.97
CA MET A 320 -5.69 2.13 10.43
C MET A 320 -7.21 2.33 10.31
N ARG A 321 -7.80 1.82 9.23
CA ARG A 321 -9.24 1.85 9.01
C ARG A 321 -9.98 0.95 10.02
N GLN A 322 -9.46 -0.25 10.25
CA GLN A 322 -10.03 -1.15 11.26
C GLN A 322 -9.97 -0.54 12.65
N LEU A 323 -8.84 0.10 12.99
CA LEU A 323 -8.65 0.79 14.27
C LEU A 323 -9.66 1.92 14.46
N PHE A 324 -9.86 2.76 13.44
CA PHE A 324 -10.84 3.84 13.46
C PHE A 324 -12.28 3.31 13.63
N ASN A 325 -12.61 2.25 12.89
CA ASN A 325 -13.95 1.65 12.98
C ASN A 325 -14.22 1.02 14.37
N ASP A 326 -13.21 0.43 15.01
CA ASP A 326 -13.31 -0.07 16.37
C ASP A 326 -13.51 1.07 17.37
N CYS A 327 -12.76 2.15 17.22
CA CYS A 327 -12.90 3.37 18.00
C CYS A 327 -14.35 3.91 17.96
N LYS A 328 -14.88 4.09 16.74
CA LYS A 328 -16.27 4.55 16.56
C LYS A 328 -17.32 3.64 17.21
N LYS A 329 -17.15 2.33 17.08
CA LYS A 329 -18.06 1.35 17.72
C LYS A 329 -18.06 1.45 19.24
N ARG A 330 -16.94 1.84 19.84
CA ARG A 330 -16.79 2.00 21.29
C ARG A 330 -17.16 3.40 21.78
N GLY A 331 -17.43 4.35 20.89
CA GLY A 331 -17.74 5.74 21.23
C GLY A 331 -16.58 6.47 21.91
N LYS A 332 -15.36 6.20 21.45
CA LYS A 332 -14.11 6.77 21.95
C LYS A 332 -13.58 7.84 21.01
N ASN A 333 -12.64 8.69 21.48
CA ASN A 333 -11.92 9.61 20.62
C ASN A 333 -10.75 8.89 19.93
N PHE A 334 -10.62 9.06 18.61
CA PHE A 334 -9.61 8.33 17.87
C PHE A 334 -8.19 8.78 18.17
N PHE A 335 -7.98 10.08 18.39
CA PHE A 335 -6.66 10.60 18.71
C PHE A 335 -6.25 10.22 20.13
N ASP A 336 -7.01 10.64 21.14
CA ASP A 336 -6.64 10.51 22.54
C ASP A 336 -6.67 9.04 23.02
N ASP A 337 -7.71 8.27 22.65
CA ASP A 337 -7.90 6.90 23.15
C ASP A 337 -7.17 5.82 22.32
N TYR A 338 -6.78 6.10 21.05
CA TYR A 338 -6.21 5.10 20.14
C TYR A 338 -4.85 5.46 19.54
N LEU A 339 -4.71 6.67 18.97
CA LEU A 339 -3.47 7.05 18.30
C LEU A 339 -2.35 7.34 19.31
N GLU A 340 -2.62 8.06 20.38
CA GLU A 340 -1.61 8.37 21.39
C GLU A 340 -1.05 7.12 22.08
N PRO A 341 -1.88 6.19 22.59
CA PRO A 341 -1.38 4.92 23.11
C PRO A 341 -0.63 4.10 22.06
N LEU A 342 -1.09 4.10 20.80
CA LEU A 342 -0.38 3.42 19.72
C LEU A 342 1.00 4.05 19.47
N PHE A 343 1.10 5.37 19.42
CA PHE A 343 2.37 6.07 19.17
C PHE A 343 3.34 5.94 20.35
N TYR A 344 2.90 6.34 21.53
CA TYR A 344 3.77 6.56 22.68
C TYR A 344 4.03 5.31 23.53
N GLU A 345 3.15 4.32 23.47
CA GLU A 345 3.34 3.02 24.12
C GLU A 345 3.55 1.90 23.09
N GLY A 346 2.65 1.80 22.09
CA GLY A 346 2.68 0.73 21.12
C GLY A 346 3.95 0.70 20.28
N LEU A 347 4.32 1.80 19.69
CA LEU A 347 5.44 1.91 18.74
C LEU A 347 6.74 2.38 19.41
N ASN A 348 6.67 3.16 20.49
CA ASN A 348 7.84 3.78 21.13
C ASN A 348 8.43 2.95 22.27
N GLN A 349 7.75 1.89 22.76
CA GLN A 349 8.25 1.08 23.84
C GLN A 349 8.64 -0.33 23.41
N ASN A 350 9.82 -0.78 23.84
CA ASN A 350 10.27 -2.15 23.57
C ASN A 350 9.58 -3.12 24.53
N ARG A 351 8.74 -4.01 23.99
CA ARG A 351 7.99 -5.03 24.73
C ARG A 351 8.55 -6.44 24.52
N GLY A 352 9.79 -6.55 24.06
CA GLY A 352 10.45 -7.83 23.76
C GLY A 352 10.05 -8.39 22.38
N ASP A 353 10.51 -9.61 22.11
CA ASP A 353 10.41 -10.24 20.77
C ASP A 353 8.97 -10.48 20.33
N GLU A 354 8.06 -10.75 21.27
CA GLU A 354 6.65 -11.00 20.98
C GLU A 354 5.90 -9.71 20.60
N ALA A 355 6.39 -8.56 21.07
CA ALA A 355 5.85 -7.23 20.75
C ALA A 355 4.33 -7.10 20.98
N PHE A 356 3.77 -7.86 21.94
CA PHE A 356 2.37 -7.84 22.27
C PHE A 356 1.95 -6.49 22.87
N PHE A 357 0.89 -5.91 22.34
CA PHE A 357 0.33 -4.65 22.80
C PHE A 357 -1.11 -4.87 23.29
N LEU A 358 -1.27 -4.90 24.60
CA LEU A 358 -2.52 -5.25 25.27
C LEU A 358 -3.71 -4.39 24.85
N PRO A 359 -3.60 -3.04 24.74
CA PRO A 359 -4.75 -2.21 24.36
C PRO A 359 -5.39 -2.59 23.01
N LEU A 360 -4.62 -3.19 22.10
CA LEU A 360 -5.10 -3.64 20.80
C LEU A 360 -5.16 -5.16 20.65
N HIS A 361 -4.86 -5.93 21.70
CA HIS A 361 -4.83 -7.40 21.71
C HIS A 361 -4.07 -7.99 20.51
N SER A 362 -3.01 -7.32 20.06
CA SER A 362 -2.26 -7.65 18.84
C SER A 362 -0.78 -7.35 18.99
N ARG A 363 0.01 -7.81 18.04
CA ARG A 363 1.44 -7.50 17.97
C ARG A 363 1.63 -6.19 17.22
N ILE A 364 2.35 -5.25 17.85
CA ILE A 364 2.75 -3.95 17.29
C ILE A 364 4.27 -3.86 17.40
N PRO A 365 5.01 -3.57 16.32
CA PRO A 365 6.46 -3.54 16.34
C PRO A 365 6.97 -2.36 17.17
N PHE A 366 8.11 -2.55 17.83
CA PHE A 366 8.87 -1.43 18.38
C PHE A 366 9.64 -0.73 17.26
N LEU A 367 9.42 0.57 17.11
CA LEU A 367 10.08 1.40 16.12
C LEU A 367 10.99 2.40 16.83
N ASN A 368 12.27 2.04 16.93
CA ASN A 368 13.27 2.89 17.55
C ASN A 368 13.55 4.13 16.69
N GLY A 369 13.15 5.30 17.17
CA GLY A 369 13.44 6.59 16.51
C GLY A 369 12.48 7.70 16.94
N GLY A 370 12.93 8.95 16.90
CA GLY A 370 12.21 10.12 17.41
C GLY A 370 10.84 10.42 16.77
N LEU A 371 10.43 9.65 15.75
CA LEU A 371 9.13 9.87 15.10
C LEU A 371 7.96 9.62 16.06
N PHE A 372 8.05 8.60 16.92
CA PHE A 372 7.00 8.21 17.87
C PHE A 372 7.31 8.61 19.33
N GLU A 373 8.32 9.46 19.56
CA GLU A 373 8.52 10.09 20.86
C GLU A 373 7.55 11.25 21.05
N GLU A 374 7.26 11.62 22.29
CA GLU A 374 6.45 12.78 22.62
C GLU A 374 7.16 14.07 22.18
N LEU A 375 6.42 15.00 21.59
CA LEU A 375 6.97 16.30 21.18
C LEU A 375 7.27 17.15 22.42
N GLU A 376 8.57 17.47 22.66
CA GLU A 376 9.02 18.27 23.81
C GLU A 376 8.47 17.78 25.16
N GLY A 377 8.31 16.46 25.31
CA GLY A 377 7.80 15.85 26.53
C GLY A 377 6.32 16.17 26.80
N TYR A 378 5.52 16.30 25.75
CA TYR A 378 4.07 16.43 25.83
C TYR A 378 3.44 15.36 26.73
N ASP A 379 2.64 15.81 27.71
CA ASP A 379 2.01 14.93 28.69
C ASP A 379 0.65 14.42 28.17
N TRP A 380 0.71 13.49 27.24
CA TRP A 380 -0.45 12.90 26.58
C TRP A 380 -1.37 12.12 27.52
N LYS A 381 -0.87 11.66 28.67
CA LYS A 381 -1.68 10.89 29.64
C LYS A 381 -2.65 11.77 30.46
N ASN A 382 -2.34 13.05 30.58
CA ASN A 382 -3.10 14.00 31.39
C ASN A 382 -3.74 15.14 30.58
N ASN A 383 -3.54 15.17 29.28
CA ASN A 383 -4.09 16.20 28.40
C ASN A 383 -4.75 15.55 27.17
N ASP A 384 -6.09 15.58 27.14
CA ASP A 384 -6.87 15.17 25.98
C ASP A 384 -7.13 16.41 25.09
N PHE A 385 -6.70 16.32 23.83
CA PHE A 385 -6.95 17.40 22.87
C PHE A 385 -8.29 17.26 22.17
N CYS A 386 -8.94 16.11 22.25
CA CYS A 386 -10.22 15.80 21.65
C CYS A 386 -10.27 16.21 20.16
N ILE A 387 -9.20 15.86 19.40
CA ILE A 387 -9.18 16.12 17.96
C ILE A 387 -10.40 15.42 17.36
N PRO A 388 -11.28 16.15 16.62
CA PRO A 388 -12.52 15.57 16.12
C PRO A 388 -12.28 14.38 15.20
N ASP A 389 -13.01 13.30 15.41
CA ASP A 389 -12.94 12.09 14.59
C ASP A 389 -13.22 12.37 13.11
N GLU A 390 -14.02 13.39 12.79
CA GLU A 390 -14.34 13.83 11.45
C GLU A 390 -13.12 14.34 10.67
N LEU A 391 -12.08 14.83 11.36
CA LEU A 391 -10.80 15.20 10.70
C LEU A 391 -10.04 13.93 10.22
N PHE A 392 -10.24 12.81 10.90
CA PHE A 392 -9.64 11.53 10.48
C PHE A 392 -10.50 10.81 9.45
N SER A 393 -11.80 10.73 9.67
CA SER A 393 -12.74 10.17 8.69
C SER A 393 -14.14 10.71 8.90
N ASN A 394 -14.73 11.23 7.83
CA ASN A 394 -16.11 11.69 7.76
C ASN A 394 -16.94 10.87 6.75
N ALA A 395 -16.49 9.65 6.44
CA ALA A 395 -17.22 8.74 5.57
C ALA A 395 -18.64 8.47 6.11
N ASP A 396 -19.65 8.65 5.25
CA ASP A 396 -20.99 8.16 5.50
C ASP A 396 -21.06 6.63 5.40
N GLU A 397 -22.22 6.02 5.68
CA GLU A 397 -22.43 4.57 5.58
C GLU A 397 -22.11 4.02 4.17
N ASN A 398 -22.11 4.85 3.15
CA ASN A 398 -21.83 4.49 1.76
C ASN A 398 -20.39 4.85 1.32
N GLY A 399 -19.59 5.51 2.18
CA GLY A 399 -18.21 5.92 1.90
C GLY A 399 -18.08 6.96 0.78
N ARG A 400 -19.16 7.68 0.47
CA ARG A 400 -19.17 8.71 -0.61
C ARG A 400 -18.74 10.05 -0.04
N ASP A 401 -17.99 10.78 -0.86
CA ASP A 401 -17.56 12.17 -0.60
C ASP A 401 -16.79 12.37 0.72
N ALA A 402 -16.30 11.28 1.33
CA ALA A 402 -15.48 11.34 2.52
C ALA A 402 -14.12 11.98 2.21
N ASP A 403 -13.67 12.90 3.05
CA ASP A 403 -12.44 13.65 2.83
C ASP A 403 -11.54 13.79 4.07
N GLY A 404 -11.78 13.01 5.13
CA GLY A 404 -10.89 12.93 6.28
C GLY A 404 -9.49 12.40 5.91
N ILE A 405 -8.54 12.51 6.82
CA ILE A 405 -7.14 12.10 6.60
C ILE A 405 -7.06 10.64 6.14
N LEU A 406 -7.74 9.72 6.87
CA LEU A 406 -7.77 8.31 6.52
C LEU A 406 -8.52 8.07 5.19
N ASP A 407 -9.59 8.83 4.95
CA ASP A 407 -10.37 8.73 3.71
C ASP A 407 -9.52 9.11 2.50
N VAL A 408 -8.69 10.14 2.63
CA VAL A 408 -7.72 10.54 1.60
C VAL A 408 -6.67 9.44 1.42
N PHE A 409 -6.06 8.97 2.51
CA PHE A 409 -4.95 8.00 2.42
C PHE A 409 -5.41 6.65 1.88
N ASP A 410 -6.61 6.19 2.23
CA ASP A 410 -7.18 4.92 1.74
C ASP A 410 -7.44 4.91 0.23
N ARG A 411 -7.48 6.08 -0.43
CA ARG A 411 -7.63 6.18 -1.89
C ARG A 411 -6.36 5.82 -2.65
N TYR A 412 -5.21 5.97 -2.00
CA TYR A 412 -3.90 5.77 -2.64
C TYR A 412 -3.31 4.42 -2.30
N ASN A 413 -2.67 3.81 -3.27
CA ASN A 413 -1.84 2.65 -3.01
C ASN A 413 -0.48 3.12 -2.47
N PHE A 414 -0.03 2.53 -1.36
CA PHE A 414 1.29 2.75 -0.77
C PHE A 414 2.20 1.59 -1.16
N THR A 415 3.40 1.88 -1.62
CA THR A 415 4.38 0.86 -1.94
C THR A 415 5.63 1.02 -1.10
N MET A 416 6.20 -0.10 -0.67
CA MET A 416 7.52 -0.14 -0.02
C MET A 416 8.59 -0.66 -0.97
N VAL A 417 8.19 -1.01 -2.18
CA VAL A 417 9.15 -1.48 -3.18
C VAL A 417 9.74 -0.26 -3.86
N GLU A 418 11.05 -0.15 -3.80
CA GLU A 418 11.76 0.91 -4.49
C GLU A 418 11.62 0.74 -6.00
N ASP A 419 11.26 1.82 -6.67
CA ASP A 419 11.18 1.85 -8.12
C ASP A 419 12.58 1.80 -8.72
N GLU A 420 12.74 0.98 -9.75
CA GLU A 420 13.91 1.05 -10.64
C GLU A 420 13.65 2.13 -11.71
N PRO A 421 14.69 2.75 -12.29
CA PRO A 421 14.52 3.80 -13.31
C PRO A 421 13.61 3.41 -14.48
N MET A 422 13.52 2.10 -14.77
CA MET A 422 12.75 1.53 -15.87
C MET A 422 11.46 0.84 -15.42
N GLU A 423 11.18 0.80 -14.12
CA GLU A 423 10.00 0.15 -13.55
C GLU A 423 9.40 1.00 -12.46
N ARG A 424 8.22 1.55 -12.70
CA ARG A 424 7.52 2.40 -11.75
C ARG A 424 6.16 1.81 -11.38
N GLU A 425 5.90 1.76 -10.10
CA GLU A 425 4.55 1.51 -9.58
C GLU A 425 3.84 2.84 -9.40
N VAL A 426 2.62 2.95 -9.92
CA VAL A 426 1.80 4.14 -9.75
C VAL A 426 1.16 4.08 -8.35
N ALA A 427 1.93 4.51 -7.36
CA ALA A 427 1.62 4.44 -5.94
C ALA A 427 2.37 5.55 -5.19
N VAL A 428 2.00 5.77 -3.94
CA VAL A 428 2.76 6.62 -3.02
C VAL A 428 3.97 5.83 -2.52
N ASP A 429 5.17 6.30 -2.78
CA ASP A 429 6.43 5.68 -2.37
C ASP A 429 7.12 6.43 -1.21
N PRO A 430 8.11 5.83 -0.51
CA PRO A 430 8.79 6.49 0.60
C PRO A 430 9.59 7.74 0.21
N GLU A 431 10.06 7.87 -1.03
CA GLU A 431 10.75 9.08 -1.51
C GLU A 431 9.83 10.29 -1.49
N MET A 432 8.54 10.06 -1.77
CA MET A 432 7.53 11.11 -1.72
C MET A 432 7.37 11.70 -0.32
N LEU A 433 7.59 10.91 0.75
CA LEU A 433 7.61 11.43 2.12
C LEU A 433 8.67 12.52 2.31
N GLY A 434 9.87 12.30 1.80
CA GLY A 434 10.92 13.30 1.83
C GLY A 434 10.48 14.61 1.17
N LYS A 435 9.89 14.51 -0.02
CA LYS A 435 9.34 15.66 -0.75
C LYS A 435 8.16 16.31 -0.01
N VAL A 436 7.31 15.52 0.64
CA VAL A 436 6.20 16.01 1.47
C VAL A 436 6.73 16.84 2.62
N PHE A 437 7.67 16.31 3.41
CA PHE A 437 8.26 17.04 4.54
C PHE A 437 9.02 18.30 4.09
N GLU A 438 9.79 18.20 3.01
CA GLU A 438 10.49 19.36 2.43
C GLU A 438 9.51 20.47 2.01
N ASN A 439 8.41 20.11 1.36
CA ASN A 439 7.43 21.08 0.86
C ASN A 439 6.51 21.67 1.95
N LEU A 440 6.37 21.01 3.10
CA LEU A 440 5.70 21.57 4.28
C LEU A 440 6.56 22.62 5.01
N LEU A 441 7.87 22.67 4.76
CA LEU A 441 8.74 23.74 5.28
C LEU A 441 8.55 25.00 4.46
N ASP A 442 8.45 26.14 5.13
CA ASP A 442 8.42 27.44 4.46
C ASP A 442 9.70 27.65 3.64
N VAL A 443 9.61 28.31 2.49
CA VAL A 443 10.76 28.53 1.58
C VAL A 443 11.92 29.22 2.31
N LYS A 444 11.62 30.09 3.29
CA LYS A 444 12.62 30.74 4.14
C LYS A 444 13.30 29.75 5.09
N ASP A 445 12.53 28.85 5.68
CA ASP A 445 13.05 27.81 6.59
C ASP A 445 13.86 26.76 5.85
N ARG A 446 13.46 26.37 4.65
CA ARG A 446 14.25 25.47 3.78
C ARG A 446 15.64 26.03 3.50
N LYS A 447 15.71 27.30 3.10
CA LYS A 447 16.98 27.98 2.79
C LYS A 447 17.86 28.17 4.01
N SER A 448 17.27 28.49 5.18
CA SER A 448 18.02 28.74 6.41
C SER A 448 18.56 27.47 7.07
N LYS A 449 17.81 26.34 6.95
CA LYS A 449 18.18 25.04 7.54
C LYS A 449 18.91 24.12 6.58
N GLY A 450 19.03 24.49 5.28
CA GLY A 450 19.64 23.64 4.25
C GLY A 450 18.92 22.29 4.06
N ALA A 451 17.62 22.22 4.39
CA ALA A 451 16.85 21.00 4.36
C ALA A 451 16.39 20.69 2.93
N PHE A 452 17.25 20.02 2.18
CA PHE A 452 16.95 19.48 0.85
C PHE A 452 17.24 18.00 0.84
N TYR A 453 16.28 17.22 0.35
CA TYR A 453 16.51 15.80 0.12
C TYR A 453 17.31 15.60 -1.16
N THR A 454 18.33 14.74 -1.08
CA THR A 454 19.14 14.39 -2.25
C THR A 454 18.31 13.57 -3.21
N PRO A 455 18.19 13.97 -4.49
CA PRO A 455 17.48 13.19 -5.50
C PRO A 455 18.03 11.76 -5.61
N ARG A 456 17.14 10.81 -5.85
CA ARG A 456 17.45 9.37 -5.88
C ARG A 456 18.55 9.01 -6.87
N GLU A 457 18.55 9.65 -8.03
CA GLU A 457 19.57 9.43 -9.06
C GLU A 457 20.96 9.77 -8.54
N ILE A 458 21.08 10.84 -7.75
CA ILE A 458 22.34 11.25 -7.11
C ILE A 458 22.74 10.25 -6.04
N VAL A 459 21.80 9.82 -5.19
CA VAL A 459 22.05 8.81 -4.16
C VAL A 459 22.49 7.50 -4.79
N HIS A 460 21.82 7.06 -5.85
CA HIS A 460 22.16 5.86 -6.59
C HIS A 460 23.58 5.94 -7.17
N TYR A 461 23.93 7.05 -7.82
CA TYR A 461 25.29 7.31 -8.32
C TYR A 461 26.34 7.30 -7.20
N MET A 462 26.05 7.97 -6.07
CA MET A 462 26.95 7.98 -4.90
C MET A 462 27.17 6.58 -4.34
N CYS A 463 26.10 5.76 -4.25
CA CYS A 463 26.19 4.37 -3.78
C CYS A 463 27.02 3.52 -4.78
N GLN A 464 26.77 3.63 -6.07
CA GLN A 464 27.54 2.92 -7.08
C GLN A 464 29.03 3.26 -6.99
N GLU A 465 29.41 4.55 -6.96
CA GLU A 465 30.79 4.97 -6.87
C GLU A 465 31.48 4.60 -5.55
N SER A 466 30.71 4.49 -4.46
CA SER A 466 31.26 4.16 -3.14
C SER A 466 31.40 2.66 -2.89
N LEU A 467 30.53 1.83 -3.48
CA LEU A 467 30.46 0.39 -3.21
C LEU A 467 31.18 -0.45 -4.27
N ILE A 468 31.37 0.06 -5.48
CA ILE A 468 32.03 -0.66 -6.60
C ILE A 468 33.54 -0.40 -6.63
N ARG A 469 34.04 0.59 -5.91
CA ARG A 469 35.46 0.82 -5.66
C ARG A 469 35.93 0.05 -4.44
#